data_c0f9fce10822f9e5a65907bd41879fa9
#
_entry.id   c0f9fce10822f9e5a65907bd41879fa9
#
_cell.length_a   1.000
_cell.length_b   1.000
_cell.length_c   1.000
_cell.angle_alpha   90.00
_cell.angle_beta   90.00
_cell.angle_gamma   90.00
#
_symmetry.space_group_name_H-M   'P 1'
#
loop_
_entity.id
_entity.type
_entity.pdbx_description
1 polymer ?
#
loop_
_entity_poly.entity_id
_entity_poly.type
_entity_poly.pdbx_seq_one_letter_code
_entity_poly.pdbx_strand_id
1 'polypeptide(L)'
;FMGDVDFFHADQRPPAERRRLMRFYRDCVRRQLYLNGRERTHLSKNPSWCGRVESILEVFPDARFVVLYRNPCETIPSLLKLLSAGWKHHGNIDADKVRDSLRAMTVLSYETYLYPLQALARHPGTRQAVVDYRELVAEPMQTVEKISADLGLTMKQALRDGLRREQDKARRHETQHRYTLAEFGLDDAEIRRTLAPLFERFQWDDGEARGAGPVEASAAQE
;
A
#
# COMPACT_ATOMS: atom_id res chain seq x y z
N PHE A 1 16.20 -11.63 11.36
CA PHE A 1 15.01 -12.33 10.82
C PHE A 1 14.44 -11.62 9.60
N MET A 2 13.93 -10.40 9.70
CA MET A 2 13.53 -9.61 8.53
C MET A 2 14.69 -8.80 7.94
N GLY A 3 15.78 -8.58 8.67
CA GLY A 3 16.97 -7.89 8.21
C GLY A 3 17.91 -8.73 7.34
N ASP A 4 17.77 -10.06 7.38
CA ASP A 4 18.65 -10.97 6.62
C ASP A 4 18.19 -11.15 5.16
N VAL A 5 16.94 -10.82 4.84
CA VAL A 5 16.38 -10.94 3.49
C VAL A 5 15.69 -9.64 3.08
N ASP A 6 16.38 -8.88 2.26
CA ASP A 6 15.84 -7.66 1.70
C ASP A 6 14.87 -7.97 0.54
N PHE A 7 13.57 -7.94 0.85
CA PHE A 7 12.52 -8.12 -0.13
C PHE A 7 12.10 -6.82 -0.83
N PHE A 8 12.51 -5.68 -0.29
CA PHE A 8 12.00 -4.39 -0.72
C PHE A 8 12.91 -3.67 -1.72
N HIS A 9 14.21 -3.56 -1.43
CA HIS A 9 15.13 -2.72 -2.20
C HIS A 9 15.63 -3.37 -3.51
N ALA A 10 14.71 -3.95 -4.30
CA ALA A 10 15.09 -4.62 -5.54
C ALA A 10 15.78 -3.68 -6.53
N ASP A 11 15.37 -2.40 -6.58
CA ASP A 11 15.98 -1.40 -7.47
C ASP A 11 17.42 -1.03 -7.09
N GLN A 12 17.80 -1.26 -5.83
CA GLN A 12 19.15 -1.01 -5.31
C GLN A 12 20.08 -2.22 -5.51
N ARG A 13 19.59 -3.38 -5.93
CA ARG A 13 20.39 -4.58 -6.14
C ARG A 13 21.31 -4.45 -7.36
N PRO A 14 22.40 -5.24 -7.39
CA PRO A 14 23.25 -5.33 -8.57
C PRO A 14 22.43 -5.62 -9.83
N PRO A 15 22.73 -4.99 -11.00
CA PRO A 15 21.94 -5.14 -12.22
C PRO A 15 21.72 -6.58 -12.67
N ALA A 16 22.68 -7.48 -12.43
CA ALA A 16 22.56 -8.89 -12.82
C ALA A 16 21.50 -9.63 -11.98
N GLU A 17 21.45 -9.36 -10.67
CA GLU A 17 20.45 -9.96 -9.78
C GLU A 17 19.06 -9.41 -10.09
N ARG A 18 18.96 -8.10 -10.26
CA ARG A 18 17.72 -7.41 -10.62
C ARG A 18 17.13 -7.99 -11.91
N ARG A 19 17.94 -8.10 -12.95
CA ARG A 19 17.51 -8.71 -14.23
C ARG A 19 17.09 -10.18 -14.09
N ARG A 20 17.73 -10.97 -13.22
CA ARG A 20 17.33 -12.36 -12.97
C ARG A 20 15.97 -12.43 -12.29
N LEU A 21 15.74 -11.64 -11.25
CA LEU A 21 14.46 -11.57 -10.53
C LEU A 21 13.33 -11.14 -11.47
N MET A 22 13.58 -10.09 -12.26
CA MET A 22 12.54 -9.53 -13.12
C MET A 22 12.25 -10.39 -14.34
N ARG A 23 13.21 -11.13 -14.86
CA ARG A 23 12.94 -12.15 -15.89
C ARG A 23 12.04 -13.26 -15.35
N PHE A 24 12.33 -13.76 -14.15
CA PHE A 24 11.46 -14.76 -13.51
C PHE A 24 10.03 -14.25 -13.36
N TYR A 25 9.88 -13.01 -12.83
CA TYR A 25 8.55 -12.39 -12.70
C TYR A 25 7.85 -12.22 -14.03
N ARG A 26 8.54 -11.74 -15.06
CA ARG A 26 7.99 -11.62 -16.42
C ARG A 26 7.49 -12.97 -16.95
N ASP A 27 8.21 -14.04 -16.71
CA ASP A 27 7.81 -15.36 -17.16
C ASP A 27 6.57 -15.87 -16.38
N CYS A 28 6.43 -15.52 -15.11
CA CYS A 28 5.21 -15.76 -14.35
C CYS A 28 4.01 -14.99 -14.92
N VAL A 29 4.17 -13.71 -15.23
CA VAL A 29 3.13 -12.89 -15.88
C VAL A 29 2.73 -13.48 -17.23
N ARG A 30 3.69 -13.90 -18.07
CA ARG A 30 3.42 -14.52 -19.36
C ARG A 30 2.61 -15.81 -19.22
N ARG A 31 2.91 -16.65 -18.22
CA ARG A 31 2.13 -17.86 -17.93
C ARG A 31 0.71 -17.52 -17.51
N GLN A 32 0.53 -16.51 -16.66
CA GLN A 32 -0.80 -16.05 -16.25
C GLN A 32 -1.62 -15.55 -17.45
N LEU A 33 -1.02 -14.76 -18.32
CA LEU A 33 -1.68 -14.29 -19.54
C LEU A 33 -1.98 -15.42 -20.52
N TYR A 34 -1.06 -16.39 -20.66
CA TYR A 34 -1.29 -17.57 -21.51
C TYR A 34 -2.52 -18.38 -21.03
N LEU A 35 -2.66 -18.58 -19.72
CA LEU A 35 -3.75 -19.36 -19.12
C LEU A 35 -5.10 -18.61 -19.09
N ASN A 36 -5.07 -17.28 -18.95
CA ASN A 36 -6.28 -16.49 -18.71
C ASN A 36 -6.72 -15.61 -19.88
N GLY A 37 -5.93 -15.55 -20.95
CA GLY A 37 -6.18 -14.75 -22.16
C GLY A 37 -5.04 -13.79 -22.44
N ARG A 38 -4.41 -13.97 -23.61
CA ARG A 38 -3.22 -13.20 -24.02
C ARG A 38 -3.50 -11.74 -24.29
N GLU A 39 -4.74 -11.39 -24.59
CA GLU A 39 -5.24 -10.04 -24.84
C GLU A 39 -5.59 -9.28 -23.55
N ARG A 40 -5.50 -9.92 -22.39
CA ARG A 40 -5.80 -9.29 -21.11
C ARG A 40 -4.63 -8.47 -20.58
N THR A 41 -4.95 -7.44 -19.84
CA THR A 41 -3.97 -6.69 -19.06
C THR A 41 -3.75 -7.40 -17.72
N HIS A 42 -2.50 -7.67 -17.36
CA HIS A 42 -2.16 -8.19 -16.06
C HIS A 42 -2.25 -7.08 -15.02
N LEU A 43 -3.05 -7.29 -13.98
CA LEU A 43 -3.13 -6.41 -12.82
C LEU A 43 -2.48 -7.11 -11.63
N SER A 44 -1.51 -6.47 -11.01
CA SER A 44 -0.81 -6.98 -9.83
C SER A 44 -0.86 -5.97 -8.70
N LYS A 45 -1.17 -6.43 -7.48
CA LYS A 45 -1.12 -5.62 -6.27
C LYS A 45 -0.21 -6.29 -5.24
N ASN A 46 0.87 -5.60 -4.88
CA ASN A 46 1.77 -6.05 -3.82
C ASN A 46 2.48 -4.83 -3.21
N PRO A 47 2.48 -4.66 -1.87
CA PRO A 47 3.22 -3.57 -1.22
C PRO A 47 4.72 -3.57 -1.55
N SER A 48 5.35 -4.73 -1.80
CA SER A 48 6.76 -4.81 -2.16
C SER A 48 7.10 -4.24 -3.55
N TRP A 49 6.10 -3.93 -4.39
CA TRP A 49 6.32 -3.23 -5.65
C TRP A 49 6.82 -1.80 -5.47
N CYS A 50 6.58 -1.20 -4.30
CA CYS A 50 7.07 0.14 -4.00
C CYS A 50 8.60 0.28 -4.19
N GLY A 51 9.39 -0.74 -3.86
CA GLY A 51 10.85 -0.74 -4.04
C GLY A 51 11.34 -1.33 -5.37
N ARG A 52 10.48 -1.44 -6.40
CA ARG A 52 10.77 -2.14 -7.67
C ARG A 52 10.32 -1.39 -8.91
N VAL A 53 10.08 -0.10 -8.82
CA VAL A 53 9.55 0.71 -9.92
C VAL A 53 10.48 0.68 -11.12
N GLU A 54 11.77 0.94 -10.92
CA GLU A 54 12.80 0.90 -11.97
C GLU A 54 12.93 -0.50 -12.58
N SER A 55 12.99 -1.52 -11.73
CA SER A 55 13.11 -2.92 -12.15
C SER A 55 11.90 -3.37 -12.96
N ILE A 56 10.70 -2.93 -12.63
CA ILE A 56 9.47 -3.22 -13.38
C ILE A 56 9.56 -2.56 -14.77
N LEU A 57 9.96 -1.29 -14.84
CA LEU A 57 10.07 -0.55 -16.11
C LEU A 57 11.13 -1.16 -17.04
N GLU A 58 12.19 -1.76 -16.51
CA GLU A 58 13.21 -2.47 -17.31
C GLU A 58 12.63 -3.66 -18.12
N VAL A 59 11.62 -4.35 -17.59
CA VAL A 59 11.07 -5.56 -18.24
C VAL A 59 9.66 -5.37 -18.79
N PHE A 60 8.98 -4.32 -18.36
CA PHE A 60 7.65 -3.90 -18.78
C PHE A 60 7.66 -2.39 -19.04
N PRO A 61 8.23 -1.93 -20.14
CA PRO A 61 8.34 -0.49 -20.44
C PRO A 61 6.98 0.19 -20.64
N ASP A 62 5.93 -0.59 -20.85
CA ASP A 62 4.53 -0.16 -20.95
C ASP A 62 3.75 -0.29 -19.62
N ALA A 63 4.43 -0.60 -18.53
CA ALA A 63 3.81 -0.69 -17.21
C ALA A 63 3.12 0.63 -16.83
N ARG A 64 2.00 0.51 -16.14
CA ARG A 64 1.21 1.60 -15.61
C ARG A 64 1.13 1.45 -14.10
N PHE A 65 1.27 2.55 -13.38
CA PHE A 65 1.33 2.51 -11.92
C PHE A 65 0.14 3.22 -11.29
N VAL A 66 -0.45 2.58 -10.29
CA VAL A 66 -1.34 3.23 -9.34
C VAL A 66 -0.67 3.20 -7.98
N VAL A 67 -0.40 4.38 -7.43
CA VAL A 67 0.15 4.52 -6.08
C VAL A 67 -0.98 5.01 -5.18
N LEU A 68 -1.45 4.12 -4.33
CA LEU A 68 -2.54 4.40 -3.40
C LEU A 68 -1.97 4.73 -2.03
N TYR A 69 -2.25 5.93 -1.56
CA TYR A 69 -1.83 6.41 -0.26
C TYR A 69 -2.99 6.47 0.74
N ARG A 70 -2.66 6.15 1.97
CA ARG A 70 -3.53 6.35 3.13
C ARG A 70 -2.68 6.97 4.24
N ASN A 71 -3.32 7.67 5.20
CA ASN A 71 -2.62 8.30 6.32
C ASN A 71 -1.64 7.31 6.99
N PRO A 72 -0.32 7.62 7.03
CA PRO A 72 0.69 6.74 7.61
C PRO A 72 0.51 6.52 9.11
N CYS A 73 -0.09 7.47 9.83
CA CYS A 73 -0.41 7.32 11.24
C CYS A 73 -1.46 6.23 11.52
N GLU A 74 -2.22 5.81 10.49
CA GLU A 74 -3.14 4.68 10.57
C GLU A 74 -2.54 3.39 10.00
N THR A 75 -1.85 3.49 8.86
CA THR A 75 -1.39 2.29 8.14
C THR A 75 -0.17 1.66 8.77
N ILE A 76 0.76 2.44 9.32
CA ILE A 76 1.96 1.88 9.97
C ILE A 76 1.58 1.05 11.19
N PRO A 77 0.82 1.54 12.19
CA PRO A 77 0.44 0.71 13.33
C PRO A 77 -0.42 -0.49 12.93
N SER A 78 -1.29 -0.34 11.92
CA SER A 78 -2.06 -1.47 11.38
C SER A 78 -1.18 -2.57 10.80
N LEU A 79 -0.15 -2.22 10.03
CA LEU A 79 0.83 -3.17 9.50
C LEU A 79 1.60 -3.86 10.63
N LEU A 80 2.10 -3.11 11.60
CA LEU A 80 2.84 -3.67 12.73
C LEU A 80 1.98 -4.62 13.57
N LYS A 81 0.70 -4.31 13.73
CA LYS A 81 -0.26 -5.20 14.42
C LYS A 81 -0.46 -6.51 13.67
N LEU A 82 -0.63 -6.44 12.35
CA LEU A 82 -0.78 -7.62 11.51
C LEU A 82 0.45 -8.54 11.61
N LEU A 83 1.66 -7.97 11.54
CA LEU A 83 2.91 -8.72 11.67
C LEU A 83 3.07 -9.32 13.07
N SER A 84 2.80 -8.55 14.12
CA SER A 84 2.88 -9.02 15.52
C SER A 84 1.93 -10.17 15.77
N ALA A 85 0.70 -10.11 15.25
CA ALA A 85 -0.28 -11.19 15.38
C ALA A 85 0.19 -12.47 14.67
N GLY A 86 0.74 -12.34 13.46
CA GLY A 86 1.31 -13.46 12.71
C GLY A 86 2.46 -14.14 13.48
N TRP A 87 3.37 -13.35 14.03
CA TRP A 87 4.52 -13.89 14.76
C TRP A 87 4.12 -14.55 16.09
N LYS A 88 3.16 -14.01 16.82
CA LYS A 88 2.61 -14.66 18.03
C LYS A 88 1.98 -16.02 17.73
N HIS A 89 1.41 -16.19 16.55
CA HIS A 89 0.78 -17.45 16.15
C HIS A 89 1.79 -18.55 15.79
N HIS A 90 2.99 -18.18 15.38
CA HIS A 90 4.05 -19.12 14.97
C HIS A 90 4.96 -19.61 16.12
N GLY A 91 4.64 -19.33 17.38
CA GLY A 91 5.33 -19.89 18.56
C GLY A 91 6.55 -19.06 19.01
N ASN A 92 7.36 -19.61 19.90
CA ASN A 92 8.47 -19.00 20.66
C ASN A 92 9.46 -18.15 19.80
N ILE A 93 9.02 -16.97 19.35
CA ILE A 93 9.92 -15.99 18.76
C ILE A 93 10.44 -15.09 19.88
N ASP A 94 11.74 -14.92 19.93
CA ASP A 94 12.46 -14.04 20.85
C ASP A 94 11.87 -12.62 20.80
N ALA A 95 11.51 -12.08 21.98
CA ALA A 95 10.84 -10.78 22.10
C ALA A 95 11.73 -9.64 21.56
N ASP A 96 13.05 -9.73 21.71
CA ASP A 96 13.98 -8.74 21.21
C ASP A 96 14.02 -8.76 19.67
N LYS A 97 14.02 -9.94 19.07
CA LYS A 97 13.92 -10.08 17.60
C LYS A 97 12.61 -9.54 17.03
N VAL A 98 11.50 -9.76 17.75
CA VAL A 98 10.21 -9.17 17.36
C VAL A 98 10.30 -7.65 17.38
N ARG A 99 10.81 -7.06 18.47
CA ARG A 99 10.96 -5.61 18.62
C ARG A 99 11.85 -5.01 17.51
N ASP A 100 13.00 -5.63 17.25
CA ASP A 100 13.92 -5.16 16.23
C ASP A 100 13.33 -5.27 14.82
N SER A 101 12.58 -6.35 14.56
CA SER A 101 11.85 -6.51 13.30
C SER A 101 10.74 -5.46 13.12
N LEU A 102 10.01 -5.11 14.18
CA LEU A 102 9.00 -4.05 14.13
C LEU A 102 9.63 -2.68 13.86
N ARG A 103 10.78 -2.38 14.49
CA ARG A 103 11.54 -1.15 14.19
C ARG A 103 12.00 -1.09 12.73
N ALA A 104 12.57 -2.19 12.24
CA ALA A 104 12.98 -2.28 10.83
C ALA A 104 11.78 -2.08 9.88
N MET A 105 10.62 -2.66 10.20
CA MET A 105 9.40 -2.47 9.41
C MET A 105 8.85 -1.05 9.47
N THR A 106 9.03 -0.34 10.58
CA THR A 106 8.68 1.09 10.67
C THR A 106 9.51 1.92 9.71
N VAL A 107 10.84 1.75 9.73
CA VAL A 107 11.75 2.45 8.80
C VAL A 107 11.42 2.11 7.35
N LEU A 108 11.25 0.83 7.05
CA LEU A 108 10.86 0.36 5.72
C LEU A 108 9.52 0.96 5.27
N SER A 109 8.58 1.17 6.18
CA SER A 109 7.31 1.82 5.87
C SER A 109 7.50 3.24 5.35
N TYR A 110 8.42 4.03 5.92
CA TYR A 110 8.72 5.38 5.41
C TYR A 110 9.23 5.32 3.96
N GLU A 111 10.10 4.39 3.65
CA GLU A 111 10.61 4.20 2.29
C GLU A 111 9.51 3.77 1.31
N THR A 112 8.58 2.91 1.74
CA THR A 112 7.42 2.52 0.91
C THR A 112 6.53 3.68 0.54
N TYR A 113 6.49 4.71 1.38
CA TYR A 113 5.76 5.95 1.11
C TYR A 113 6.51 6.90 0.17
N LEU A 114 7.81 7.05 0.34
CA LEU A 114 8.58 8.07 -0.39
C LEU A 114 9.10 7.57 -1.73
N TYR A 115 9.66 6.36 -1.77
CA TYR A 115 10.40 5.88 -2.93
C TYR A 115 9.57 5.78 -4.22
N PRO A 116 8.31 5.31 -4.22
CA PRO A 116 7.53 5.21 -5.47
C PRO A 116 7.38 6.54 -6.20
N LEU A 117 7.11 7.63 -5.47
CA LEU A 117 7.00 8.95 -6.07
C LEU A 117 8.34 9.45 -6.61
N GLN A 118 9.42 9.24 -5.85
CA GLN A 118 10.77 9.60 -6.28
C GLN A 118 11.19 8.83 -7.54
N ALA A 119 10.90 7.53 -7.59
CA ALA A 119 11.20 6.70 -8.74
C ALA A 119 10.37 7.13 -9.96
N LEU A 120 9.06 7.28 -9.81
CA LEU A 120 8.16 7.67 -10.89
C LEU A 120 8.44 9.09 -11.41
N ALA A 121 8.92 10.01 -10.57
CA ALA A 121 9.32 11.35 -11.00
C ALA A 121 10.49 11.33 -12.01
N ARG A 122 11.34 10.29 -11.96
CA ARG A 122 12.41 10.09 -12.96
C ARG A 122 11.90 9.54 -14.31
N HIS A 123 10.64 9.10 -14.34
CA HIS A 123 9.99 8.51 -15.52
C HIS A 123 8.69 9.23 -15.87
N PRO A 124 8.75 10.54 -16.26
CA PRO A 124 7.55 11.34 -16.48
C PRO A 124 6.70 10.85 -17.67
N GLY A 125 7.27 10.07 -18.58
CA GLY A 125 6.53 9.43 -19.67
C GLY A 125 5.73 8.20 -19.27
N THR A 126 5.92 7.67 -18.06
CA THR A 126 5.19 6.50 -17.55
C THR A 126 3.79 6.92 -17.12
N ARG A 127 2.77 6.21 -17.60
CA ARG A 127 1.40 6.44 -17.17
C ARG A 127 1.23 6.04 -15.70
N GLN A 128 0.82 6.98 -14.88
CA GLN A 128 0.74 6.83 -13.43
C GLN A 128 -0.43 7.61 -12.84
N ALA A 129 -1.03 7.07 -11.80
CA ALA A 129 -2.05 7.73 -11.00
C ALA A 129 -1.65 7.66 -9.52
N VAL A 130 -1.73 8.79 -8.83
CA VAL A 130 -1.47 8.89 -7.39
C VAL A 130 -2.79 9.23 -6.72
N VAL A 131 -3.24 8.38 -5.81
CA VAL A 131 -4.60 8.38 -5.28
C VAL A 131 -4.58 8.42 -3.75
N ASP A 132 -5.39 9.27 -3.17
CA ASP A 132 -5.72 9.22 -1.74
C ASP A 132 -6.79 8.15 -1.49
N TYR A 133 -6.57 7.30 -0.49
CA TYR A 133 -7.53 6.28 -0.09
C TYR A 133 -8.89 6.86 0.32
N ARG A 134 -8.90 8.09 0.88
CA ARG A 134 -10.14 8.81 1.24
C ARG A 134 -11.01 9.07 0.01
N GLU A 135 -10.41 9.49 -1.12
CA GLU A 135 -11.13 9.68 -2.39
C GLU A 135 -11.73 8.36 -2.88
N LEU A 136 -10.95 7.28 -2.81
CA LEU A 136 -11.41 5.95 -3.24
C LEU A 136 -12.59 5.42 -2.40
N VAL A 137 -12.61 5.72 -1.10
CA VAL A 137 -13.70 5.29 -0.21
C VAL A 137 -14.94 6.18 -0.37
N ALA A 138 -14.74 7.49 -0.49
CA ALA A 138 -15.85 8.45 -0.62
C ALA A 138 -16.57 8.30 -1.96
N GLU A 139 -15.80 8.27 -3.07
CA GLU A 139 -16.32 8.28 -4.44
C GLU A 139 -15.62 7.20 -5.31
N PRO A 140 -15.83 5.90 -5.04
CA PRO A 140 -15.08 4.80 -5.69
C PRO A 140 -15.23 4.81 -7.21
N MET A 141 -16.43 5.06 -7.73
CA MET A 141 -16.69 5.10 -9.16
C MET A 141 -15.89 6.21 -9.84
N GLN A 142 -16.00 7.44 -9.34
CA GLN A 142 -15.33 8.60 -9.90
C GLN A 142 -13.82 8.46 -9.83
N THR A 143 -13.31 7.94 -8.69
CA THR A 143 -11.87 7.71 -8.49
C THR A 143 -11.34 6.69 -9.48
N VAL A 144 -12.02 5.55 -9.70
CA VAL A 144 -11.58 4.54 -10.67
C VAL A 144 -11.71 5.04 -12.12
N GLU A 145 -12.70 5.89 -12.43
CA GLU A 145 -12.81 6.54 -13.75
C GLU A 145 -11.61 7.47 -14.00
N LYS A 146 -11.24 8.30 -13.02
CA LYS A 146 -10.05 9.16 -13.08
C LYS A 146 -8.78 8.36 -13.27
N ILE A 147 -8.56 7.31 -12.43
CA ILE A 147 -7.43 6.39 -12.57
C ILE A 147 -7.38 5.81 -14.00
N SER A 148 -8.50 5.34 -14.50
CA SER A 148 -8.57 4.73 -15.83
C SER A 148 -8.19 5.72 -16.91
N ALA A 149 -8.66 6.96 -16.82
CA ALA A 149 -8.31 8.04 -17.75
C ALA A 149 -6.82 8.37 -17.70
N ASP A 150 -6.24 8.58 -16.50
CA ASP A 150 -4.82 8.88 -16.29
C ASP A 150 -3.93 7.76 -16.85
N LEU A 151 -4.35 6.52 -16.70
CA LEU A 151 -3.64 5.35 -17.22
C LEU A 151 -3.94 5.07 -18.70
N GLY A 152 -4.86 5.81 -19.35
CA GLY A 152 -5.31 5.56 -20.72
C GLY A 152 -5.95 4.18 -20.88
N LEU A 153 -6.73 3.76 -19.90
CA LEU A 153 -7.49 2.52 -19.91
C LEU A 153 -8.96 2.82 -20.24
N THR A 154 -9.55 1.97 -21.08
CA THR A 154 -10.99 2.08 -21.37
C THR A 154 -11.79 1.29 -20.34
N MET A 155 -12.68 1.95 -19.63
CA MET A 155 -13.62 1.30 -18.73
C MET A 155 -14.76 0.66 -19.50
N LYS A 156 -14.83 -0.67 -19.46
CA LYS A 156 -15.98 -1.43 -20.00
C LYS A 156 -17.19 -1.30 -19.09
N GLN A 157 -18.39 -1.40 -19.67
CA GLN A 157 -19.65 -1.29 -18.92
C GLN A 157 -19.75 -2.31 -17.77
N ALA A 158 -19.30 -3.55 -18.01
CA ALA A 158 -19.25 -4.58 -16.96
C ALA A 158 -18.43 -4.20 -15.72
N LEU A 159 -17.33 -3.43 -15.91
CA LEU A 159 -16.55 -2.90 -14.77
C LEU A 159 -17.34 -1.83 -14.02
N ARG A 160 -18.00 -0.91 -14.73
CA ARG A 160 -18.85 0.12 -14.11
C ARG A 160 -19.97 -0.51 -13.27
N ASP A 161 -20.64 -1.53 -13.80
CA ASP A 161 -21.69 -2.24 -13.09
C ASP A 161 -21.17 -3.01 -11.88
N GLY A 162 -19.97 -3.58 -12.00
CA GLY A 162 -19.26 -4.21 -10.88
C GLY A 162 -18.95 -3.22 -9.76
N LEU A 163 -18.38 -2.07 -10.09
CA LEU A 163 -18.05 -1.02 -9.12
C LEU A 163 -19.27 -0.46 -8.40
N ARG A 164 -20.39 -0.26 -9.10
CA ARG A 164 -21.65 0.16 -8.47
C ARG A 164 -22.10 -0.83 -7.40
N ARG A 165 -22.07 -2.13 -7.72
CA ARG A 165 -22.43 -3.18 -6.73
C ARG A 165 -21.51 -3.20 -5.52
N GLU A 166 -20.19 -3.02 -5.72
CA GLU A 166 -19.24 -2.98 -4.61
C GLU A 166 -19.37 -1.69 -3.78
N GLN A 167 -19.66 -0.56 -4.40
CA GLN A 167 -19.97 0.69 -3.70
C GLN A 167 -21.18 0.55 -2.76
N ASP A 168 -22.25 -0.09 -3.22
CA ASP A 168 -23.45 -0.35 -2.42
C ASP A 168 -23.16 -1.28 -1.23
N LYS A 169 -22.26 -2.25 -1.40
CA LYS A 169 -21.81 -3.11 -0.30
C LYS A 169 -20.92 -2.36 0.69
N ALA A 170 -19.97 -1.56 0.19
CA ALA A 170 -19.01 -0.81 1.01
C ALA A 170 -19.71 0.20 1.95
N ARG A 171 -20.81 0.83 1.50
CA ARG A 171 -21.63 1.74 2.32
C ARG A 171 -22.25 1.06 3.54
N ARG A 172 -22.33 -0.27 3.56
CA ARG A 172 -22.90 -1.07 4.66
C ARG A 172 -21.83 -1.64 5.59
N HIS A 173 -20.55 -1.44 5.29
CA HIS A 173 -19.44 -2.05 6.03
C HIS A 173 -18.68 -0.99 6.84
N GLU A 174 -18.79 -1.07 8.15
CA GLU A 174 -18.01 -0.26 9.08
C GLU A 174 -16.79 -1.06 9.58
N THR A 175 -15.60 -0.51 9.42
CA THR A 175 -14.37 -1.12 9.94
C THR A 175 -14.19 -0.75 11.41
N GLN A 176 -14.24 -1.73 12.32
CA GLN A 176 -14.14 -1.52 13.77
C GLN A 176 -12.70 -1.51 14.30
N HIS A 177 -11.69 -1.75 13.47
CA HIS A 177 -10.31 -1.86 13.96
C HIS A 177 -9.67 -0.48 14.16
N ARG A 178 -9.39 -0.15 15.41
CA ARG A 178 -8.60 1.03 15.78
C ARG A 178 -7.23 0.57 16.27
N TYR A 179 -6.18 1.12 15.69
CA TYR A 179 -4.80 0.88 16.10
C TYR A 179 -4.22 2.22 16.57
N THR A 180 -3.41 2.18 17.64
CA THR A 180 -2.79 3.39 18.17
C THR A 180 -1.28 3.36 17.95
N LEU A 181 -0.70 4.53 17.70
CA LEU A 181 0.75 4.71 17.59
C LEU A 181 1.44 4.28 18.89
N ALA A 182 0.84 4.59 20.03
CA ALA A 182 1.38 4.28 21.37
C ALA A 182 1.57 2.78 21.61
N GLU A 183 0.73 1.90 21.01
CA GLU A 183 0.87 0.44 21.13
C GLU A 183 2.25 -0.04 20.63
N PHE A 184 2.84 0.67 19.68
CA PHE A 184 4.13 0.33 19.06
C PHE A 184 5.25 1.30 19.41
N GLY A 185 5.01 2.23 20.34
CA GLY A 185 5.98 3.27 20.71
C GLY A 185 6.33 4.22 19.56
N LEU A 186 5.40 4.44 18.63
CA LEU A 186 5.57 5.35 17.50
C LEU A 186 5.23 6.79 17.91
N ASP A 187 6.04 7.73 17.42
CA ASP A 187 5.83 9.15 17.59
C ASP A 187 5.14 9.77 16.35
N ASP A 188 3.98 10.35 16.52
CA ASP A 188 3.23 11.05 15.48
C ASP A 188 4.06 12.17 14.85
N ALA A 189 4.77 12.96 15.67
CA ALA A 189 5.59 14.06 15.19
C ALA A 189 6.78 13.56 14.33
N GLU A 190 7.35 12.41 14.63
CA GLU A 190 8.40 11.79 13.83
C GLU A 190 7.85 11.34 12.47
N ILE A 191 6.69 10.66 12.44
CA ILE A 191 6.05 10.21 11.21
C ILE A 191 5.75 11.41 10.30
N ARG A 192 5.14 12.47 10.85
CA ARG A 192 4.81 13.70 10.11
C ARG A 192 6.04 14.40 9.57
N ARG A 193 7.08 14.53 10.37
CA ARG A 193 8.35 15.14 9.93
C ARG A 193 9.01 14.33 8.82
N THR A 194 9.06 13.00 8.96
CA THR A 194 9.70 12.11 7.98
C THR A 194 8.94 12.08 6.66
N LEU A 195 7.61 12.14 6.70
CA LEU A 195 6.73 12.08 5.55
C LEU A 195 6.09 13.44 5.20
N ALA A 196 6.68 14.55 5.64
CA ALA A 196 6.15 15.90 5.47
C ALA A 196 5.64 16.20 4.04
N PRO A 197 6.37 15.87 2.95
CA PRO A 197 5.87 16.14 1.60
C PRO A 197 4.53 15.45 1.27
N LEU A 198 4.24 14.32 1.90
CA LEU A 198 2.98 13.61 1.71
C LEU A 198 1.86 14.23 2.56
N PHE A 199 2.16 14.62 3.79
CA PHE A 199 1.19 15.36 4.61
C PHE A 199 0.83 16.69 3.96
N GLU A 200 1.80 17.44 3.42
CA GLU A 200 1.55 18.65 2.65
C GLU A 200 0.70 18.40 1.40
N ARG A 201 0.96 17.32 0.69
CA ARG A 201 0.22 16.97 -0.53
C ARG A 201 -1.22 16.57 -0.26
N PHE A 202 -1.43 15.73 0.75
CA PHE A 202 -2.72 15.08 0.98
C PHE A 202 -3.54 15.71 2.10
N GLN A 203 -2.97 16.61 2.91
CA GLN A 203 -3.67 17.32 4.00
C GLN A 203 -4.44 16.36 4.92
N TRP A 204 -3.75 15.29 5.39
CA TRP A 204 -4.40 14.27 6.23
C TRP A 204 -4.80 14.78 7.62
N ASP A 205 -4.37 15.98 8.02
CA ASP A 205 -4.64 16.56 9.33
C ASP A 205 -6.02 17.22 9.43
N ASP A 206 -6.62 17.55 8.30
CA ASP A 206 -7.79 18.46 8.25
C ASP A 206 -9.13 17.74 8.49
N GLY A 207 -9.21 16.72 9.31
CA GLY A 207 -10.51 16.10 9.54
C GLY A 207 -10.63 14.93 10.49
N GLU A 208 -9.53 14.32 10.89
CA GLU A 208 -9.60 13.03 11.62
C GLU A 208 -9.79 13.16 13.15
N ALA A 209 -9.74 14.36 13.72
CA ALA A 209 -9.99 14.61 15.15
C ALA A 209 -11.48 14.51 15.57
N ARG A 210 -12.40 14.24 14.63
CA ARG A 210 -13.85 14.29 14.91
C ARG A 210 -14.49 12.94 15.26
N GLY A 211 -13.72 11.89 15.51
CA GLY A 211 -14.21 10.52 15.79
C GLY A 211 -13.99 10.00 17.21
N ALA A 212 -13.44 10.78 18.14
CA ALA A 212 -13.19 10.34 19.51
C ALA A 212 -14.22 10.91 20.47
N GLY A 213 -15.48 10.46 20.37
CA GLY A 213 -16.42 10.61 21.48
C GLY A 213 -16.06 9.63 22.60
N PRO A 214 -16.18 10.03 23.89
CA PRO A 214 -15.88 9.16 25.02
C PRO A 214 -16.91 8.00 25.05
N VAL A 215 -16.40 6.77 25.09
CA VAL A 215 -17.22 5.61 25.42
C VAL A 215 -17.49 5.67 26.91
N GLU A 216 -18.70 6.07 27.30
CA GLU A 216 -19.21 5.84 28.66
C GLU A 216 -19.16 4.33 28.94
N ALA A 217 -18.43 3.97 29.98
CA ALA A 217 -18.45 2.64 30.54
C ALA A 217 -19.85 2.41 31.18
N SER A 218 -20.73 1.77 30.45
CA SER A 218 -21.95 1.20 31.03
C SER A 218 -21.56 0.01 31.89
N ALA A 219 -21.53 0.22 33.19
CA ALA A 219 -21.55 -0.84 34.16
C ALA A 219 -22.91 -1.56 34.05
N ALA A 220 -22.90 -2.78 33.58
CA ALA A 220 -24.03 -3.70 33.75
C ALA A 220 -23.84 -4.44 35.05
N GLN A 221 -24.66 -4.08 36.04
CA GLN A 221 -25.03 -4.95 37.16
C GLN A 221 -26.08 -5.95 36.65
N GLU A 222 -25.87 -7.16 36.97
CA GLU A 222 -26.66 -8.33 37.38
C GLU A 222 -26.21 -9.61 36.71
#